data_5d50a018466c3019749ad29cb9ed5dbe
#
_entry.id   5d50a018466c3019749ad29cb9ed5dbe
#
_cell.length_a   1.000
_cell.length_b   1.000
_cell.length_c   1.000
_cell.angle_alpha   90.00
_cell.angle_beta   90.00
_cell.angle_gamma   90.00
#
_symmetry.space_group_name_H-M   'P 1'
#
loop_
_entity.id
_entity.type
_entity.pdbx_description
1 polymer ?
#
loop_
_entity_poly.entity_id
_entity_poly.type
_entity_poly.pdbx_seq_one_letter_code
_entity_poly.pdbx_strand_id
1 'polypeptide(L)'
;MLISILCFQHAYGQNLEKIGKEDMVQVSGGVRSNFVFNHTLNQEQFRDPLSWVFSGNLTVTIADLALPFTFSYSNTGRSFTQPFNMTAVHPTYKKWKSHIGITSMSFSPYTYSGINFTGAGLEYTPDKWAFKAFGGRLKKAIEFDSDANNINTVSYSRMGFGFGTEYKGKTFGTELLLFKAYDNPGSLDFYHNNPELTAKDNMVISLKGNASLFKVLRLNAEIASSILTRDILADQSSNAAFLGGLVQGNRTTTTSQAYNASLDYRYKTYGVGVKYERIAPDYTTLGAVYFNNDLENITVNPSFSLFKNKVNLSMSTGYQRNNLNAQNASESKRWIGNASLSAQLIKGMSLSLNYSNMSSFSRRNPLADPFYTPLGDTLNYYQTSVNLSSSLSYSFGEKIKQAMSATASYSQSQNITGRLEDAAAFGFNIEQNDSEVPVDVYTGMFSHSIQLPEGKGAIGWMVNANYTDVLGSTNLFIGPGLNASTSVNDKKLSINLGANYNSQFTNEELSNHVLNFRTGLSYKPDFLDKKYGTLSMNLNGNWTNRFSVTSAPNTQNITIIVNLAYQF
;
A
#
# COMPACT_ATOMS: atom_id res chain seq x y z
N MET A 1 -17.56 -16.80 -33.54
CA MET A 1 -18.93 -16.62 -34.03
C MET A 1 -19.95 -17.30 -33.12
N LEU A 2 -19.85 -17.17 -31.79
CA LEU A 2 -20.77 -17.80 -30.80
C LEU A 2 -21.01 -16.91 -29.54
N ILE A 3 -20.57 -15.65 -29.56
CA ILE A 3 -20.79 -14.66 -28.49
C ILE A 3 -21.89 -13.64 -28.85
N SER A 4 -22.42 -13.68 -30.10
CA SER A 4 -23.39 -12.71 -30.57
C SER A 4 -24.87 -13.06 -30.30
N ILE A 5 -25.19 -14.17 -29.62
CA ILE A 5 -26.59 -14.64 -29.51
C ILE A 5 -27.19 -14.49 -28.09
N LEU A 6 -26.42 -14.06 -27.09
CA LEU A 6 -26.93 -13.93 -25.72
C LEU A 6 -27.29 -12.50 -25.26
N CYS A 7 -27.24 -11.50 -26.17
CA CYS A 7 -27.56 -10.10 -25.83
C CYS A 7 -28.96 -9.62 -26.23
N PHE A 8 -29.82 -10.46 -26.75
CA PHE A 8 -31.16 -10.02 -27.17
C PHE A 8 -32.26 -10.90 -26.58
N GLN A 9 -32.51 -10.77 -25.28
CA GLN A 9 -33.87 -10.93 -24.74
C GLN A 9 -33.92 -10.36 -23.32
N HIS A 10 -34.70 -9.35 -23.10
CA HIS A 10 -35.12 -8.54 -21.97
C HIS A 10 -34.52 -7.12 -21.98
N ALA A 11 -34.82 -6.38 -23.04
CA ALA A 11 -34.92 -4.93 -22.93
C ALA A 11 -36.17 -4.62 -22.07
N TYR A 12 -36.05 -4.66 -20.77
CA TYR A 12 -37.01 -4.01 -19.89
C TYR A 12 -36.93 -2.52 -20.16
N GLY A 13 -38.08 -1.93 -20.51
CA GLY A 13 -38.20 -0.55 -20.91
C GLY A 13 -37.45 0.40 -19.96
N GLN A 14 -36.64 1.26 -20.56
CA GLN A 14 -36.09 2.42 -19.91
C GLN A 14 -37.25 3.13 -19.22
N ASN A 15 -37.06 3.54 -17.98
CA ASN A 15 -38.08 4.28 -17.25
C ASN A 15 -38.25 5.64 -17.91
N LEU A 16 -39.18 5.74 -18.85
CA LEU A 16 -39.47 6.91 -19.67
C LEU A 16 -40.04 8.09 -18.85
N GLU A 17 -40.40 7.87 -17.59
CA GLU A 17 -40.91 8.92 -16.68
C GLU A 17 -39.87 9.98 -16.29
N LYS A 18 -38.57 9.69 -16.46
CA LYS A 18 -37.47 10.64 -16.18
C LYS A 18 -37.08 11.49 -17.40
N ILE A 19 -37.61 11.21 -18.58
CA ILE A 19 -37.31 11.99 -19.79
C ILE A 19 -37.90 13.39 -19.59
N GLY A 20 -37.01 14.40 -19.47
CA GLY A 20 -37.37 15.82 -19.40
C GLY A 20 -37.47 16.40 -17.98
N LYS A 21 -37.18 15.64 -16.91
CA LYS A 21 -37.20 16.15 -15.52
C LYS A 21 -35.83 16.34 -14.86
N GLU A 22 -34.78 15.69 -15.36
CA GLU A 22 -33.41 15.84 -14.87
C GLU A 22 -32.45 15.76 -16.06
N ASP A 23 -31.25 16.33 -15.94
CA ASP A 23 -30.20 16.18 -16.93
C ASP A 23 -29.89 14.68 -17.12
N MET A 24 -30.30 14.13 -18.27
CA MET A 24 -30.17 12.70 -18.60
C MET A 24 -28.71 12.21 -18.57
N VAL A 25 -27.77 13.12 -18.69
CA VAL A 25 -26.34 12.84 -18.66
C VAL A 25 -25.70 13.71 -17.58
N GLN A 26 -25.15 13.07 -16.58
CA GLN A 26 -24.36 13.75 -15.54
C GLN A 26 -22.89 13.34 -15.70
N VAL A 27 -22.00 14.32 -15.65
CA VAL A 27 -20.56 14.12 -15.70
C VAL A 27 -19.98 14.64 -14.41
N SER A 28 -19.20 13.82 -13.73
CA SER A 28 -18.52 14.18 -12.49
C SER A 28 -17.13 13.56 -12.45
N GLY A 29 -16.23 14.17 -11.72
CA GLY A 29 -14.90 13.60 -11.58
C GLY A 29 -13.82 14.65 -11.39
N GLY A 30 -12.59 14.25 -11.64
CA GLY A 30 -11.46 15.15 -11.56
C GLY A 30 -10.23 14.62 -12.27
N VAL A 31 -9.41 15.55 -12.69
CA VAL A 31 -8.11 15.29 -13.33
C VAL A 31 -7.03 15.95 -12.50
N ARG A 32 -5.90 15.26 -12.35
CA ARG A 32 -4.74 15.74 -11.59
C ARG A 32 -3.48 15.53 -12.40
N SER A 33 -2.62 16.55 -12.40
CA SER A 33 -1.27 16.47 -12.93
C SER A 33 -0.29 16.80 -11.82
N ASN A 34 0.70 15.96 -11.66
CA ASN A 34 1.80 16.16 -10.71
C ASN A 34 3.10 16.19 -11.51
N PHE A 35 3.87 17.25 -11.36
CA PHE A 35 5.19 17.42 -11.95
C PHE A 35 6.20 17.59 -10.83
N VAL A 36 7.28 16.82 -10.87
CA VAL A 36 8.38 16.89 -9.90
C VAL A 36 9.65 17.21 -10.65
N PHE A 37 10.23 18.36 -10.35
CA PHE A 37 11.51 18.82 -10.86
C PHE A 37 12.57 18.62 -9.78
N ASN A 38 13.63 17.91 -10.10
CA ASN A 38 14.76 17.69 -9.21
C ASN A 38 16.04 18.23 -9.84
N HIS A 39 16.82 18.92 -9.02
CA HIS A 39 18.14 19.37 -9.41
C HIS A 39 19.11 19.24 -8.24
N THR A 40 20.25 18.62 -8.48
CA THR A 40 21.30 18.39 -7.48
C THR A 40 22.57 19.08 -7.95
N LEU A 41 23.18 19.87 -7.07
CA LEU A 41 24.45 20.54 -7.30
C LEU A 41 25.55 19.90 -6.46
N ASN A 42 26.73 19.77 -7.06
CA ASN A 42 27.95 19.21 -6.44
C ASN A 42 27.85 17.73 -6.00
N GLN A 43 26.95 16.98 -6.63
CA GLN A 43 26.79 15.53 -6.44
C GLN A 43 26.18 14.94 -7.72
N GLU A 44 26.41 13.67 -7.99
CA GLU A 44 25.72 12.99 -9.07
C GLU A 44 24.21 13.06 -8.90
N GLN A 45 23.51 13.28 -9.99
CA GLN A 45 22.06 13.36 -9.98
C GLN A 45 21.46 11.95 -10.01
N PHE A 46 21.06 11.46 -8.84
CA PHE A 46 20.45 10.13 -8.68
C PHE A 46 18.97 10.09 -9.07
N ARG A 47 18.32 11.25 -9.26
CA ARG A 47 16.89 11.34 -9.58
C ARG A 47 16.70 11.92 -10.97
N ASP A 48 15.66 11.43 -11.66
CA ASP A 48 15.28 12.02 -12.93
C ASP A 48 15.02 13.53 -12.74
N PRO A 49 15.55 14.37 -13.63
CA PRO A 49 15.35 15.83 -13.56
C PRO A 49 13.88 16.20 -13.58
N LEU A 50 13.06 15.44 -14.30
CA LEU A 50 11.63 15.64 -14.42
C LEU A 50 10.89 14.31 -14.34
N SER A 51 10.07 14.18 -13.31
CA SER A 51 9.08 13.11 -13.21
C SER A 51 7.67 13.72 -13.26
N TRP A 52 6.75 13.03 -13.93
CA TRP A 52 5.37 13.48 -14.00
C TRP A 52 4.39 12.32 -13.86
N VAL A 53 3.25 12.63 -13.26
CA VAL A 53 2.09 11.73 -13.15
C VAL A 53 0.85 12.51 -13.57
N PHE A 54 0.10 11.95 -14.52
CA PHE A 54 -1.20 12.45 -14.94
C PHE A 54 -2.24 11.40 -14.59
N SER A 55 -3.21 11.74 -13.76
CA SER A 55 -4.23 10.81 -13.28
C SER A 55 -5.59 11.46 -13.19
N GLY A 56 -6.63 10.65 -13.24
CA GLY A 56 -8.00 11.16 -13.11
C GLY A 56 -9.01 10.05 -12.92
N ASN A 57 -10.16 10.49 -12.52
CA ASN A 57 -11.38 9.73 -12.46
C ASN A 57 -12.51 10.55 -13.10
N LEU A 58 -13.18 9.96 -14.07
CA LEU A 58 -14.32 10.53 -14.78
C LEU A 58 -15.48 9.56 -14.63
N THR A 59 -16.62 10.03 -14.17
CA THR A 59 -17.84 9.24 -14.13
C THR A 59 -18.89 9.90 -15.03
N VAL A 60 -19.31 9.20 -16.06
CA VAL A 60 -20.44 9.58 -16.88
C VAL A 60 -21.63 8.73 -16.45
N THR A 61 -22.69 9.37 -15.98
CA THR A 61 -23.93 8.69 -15.58
C THR A 61 -25.00 9.01 -16.60
N ILE A 62 -25.58 7.97 -17.19
CA ILE A 62 -26.67 8.06 -18.16
C ILE A 62 -27.84 7.26 -17.60
N ALA A 63 -28.85 7.93 -17.08
CA ALA A 63 -29.92 7.33 -16.31
C ALA A 63 -29.40 6.45 -15.16
N ASP A 64 -29.65 5.13 -15.19
CA ASP A 64 -29.20 4.18 -14.16
C ASP A 64 -27.81 3.56 -14.47
N LEU A 65 -27.19 3.92 -15.60
CA LEU A 65 -25.86 3.42 -15.99
C LEU A 65 -24.80 4.43 -15.59
N ALA A 66 -23.93 4.06 -14.67
CA ALA A 66 -22.72 4.81 -14.35
C ALA A 66 -21.50 4.17 -15.04
N LEU A 67 -20.68 5.00 -15.66
CA LEU A 67 -19.45 4.64 -16.36
C LEU A 67 -18.24 5.33 -15.70
N PRO A 68 -17.78 4.88 -14.53
CA PRO A 68 -16.55 5.37 -13.94
C PRO A 68 -15.34 4.96 -14.80
N PHE A 69 -14.58 5.93 -15.22
CA PHE A 69 -13.31 5.78 -15.93
C PHE A 69 -12.18 6.27 -15.04
N THR A 70 -11.15 5.47 -14.85
CA THR A 70 -9.96 5.83 -14.08
C THR A 70 -8.72 5.66 -14.93
N PHE A 71 -7.78 6.58 -14.79
CA PHE A 71 -6.50 6.48 -15.48
C PHE A 71 -5.37 7.06 -14.63
N SER A 72 -4.17 6.55 -14.85
CA SER A 72 -2.91 7.06 -14.28
C SER A 72 -1.79 6.78 -15.26
N TYR A 73 -1.05 7.82 -15.64
CA TYR A 73 0.11 7.75 -16.52
C TYR A 73 1.30 8.47 -15.90
N SER A 74 2.49 7.91 -16.04
CA SER A 74 3.74 8.52 -15.60
C SER A 74 4.85 8.22 -16.58
N ASN A 75 5.93 9.02 -16.54
CA ASN A 75 7.16 8.74 -17.28
C ASN A 75 8.07 7.73 -16.57
N THR A 76 7.74 7.34 -15.35
CA THR A 76 8.49 6.37 -14.55
C THR A 76 7.86 4.97 -14.63
N GLY A 77 8.64 3.92 -14.47
CA GLY A 77 8.11 2.56 -14.26
C GLY A 77 7.77 1.76 -15.51
N ARG A 78 8.44 1.96 -16.64
CA ARG A 78 8.21 1.20 -17.88
C ARG A 78 8.68 -0.26 -17.82
N SER A 79 9.63 -0.59 -16.95
CA SER A 79 10.31 -1.90 -16.86
C SER A 79 9.73 -2.86 -15.82
N PHE A 80 8.61 -2.54 -15.17
CA PHE A 80 8.05 -3.38 -14.12
C PHE A 80 7.07 -4.44 -14.63
N THR A 81 7.05 -5.60 -13.95
CA THR A 81 6.12 -6.70 -14.24
C THR A 81 4.66 -6.33 -14.00
N GLN A 82 4.39 -5.43 -13.05
CA GLN A 82 3.08 -4.83 -12.80
C GLN A 82 3.05 -3.41 -13.41
N PRO A 83 2.01 -3.06 -14.17
CA PRO A 83 1.93 -1.76 -14.83
C PRO A 83 1.72 -0.64 -13.81
N PHE A 84 2.52 0.43 -13.91
CA PHE A 84 2.27 1.70 -13.21
C PHE A 84 1.24 2.56 -13.95
N ASN A 85 1.27 2.50 -15.29
CA ASN A 85 0.29 3.16 -16.12
C ASN A 85 -0.97 2.33 -16.16
N MET A 86 -2.06 2.88 -15.67
CA MET A 86 -3.33 2.18 -15.51
C MET A 86 -4.44 2.91 -16.24
N THR A 87 -5.31 2.15 -16.86
CA THR A 87 -6.54 2.66 -17.47
C THR A 87 -7.62 1.62 -17.29
N ALA A 88 -8.71 2.01 -16.66
CA ALA A 88 -9.83 1.12 -16.40
C ALA A 88 -11.18 1.84 -16.52
N VAL A 89 -12.19 1.08 -16.92
CA VAL A 89 -13.60 1.49 -16.90
C VAL A 89 -14.37 0.52 -16.03
N HIS A 90 -15.25 1.05 -15.18
CA HIS A 90 -16.04 0.25 -14.23
C HIS A 90 -17.55 0.43 -14.43
N PRO A 91 -18.13 0.01 -15.57
CA PRO A 91 -19.56 0.13 -15.82
C PRO A 91 -20.37 -0.46 -14.68
N THR A 92 -21.31 0.32 -14.15
CA THR A 92 -22.18 -0.11 -13.06
C THR A 92 -23.63 0.15 -13.47
N TYR A 93 -24.42 -0.90 -13.44
CA TYR A 93 -25.85 -0.84 -13.75
C TYR A 93 -26.64 -1.69 -12.76
N LYS A 94 -27.42 -1.05 -11.90
CA LYS A 94 -28.21 -1.72 -10.85
C LYS A 94 -27.33 -2.64 -9.98
N LYS A 95 -27.50 -3.96 -10.11
CA LYS A 95 -26.79 -5.00 -9.35
C LYS A 95 -25.51 -5.51 -10.04
N TRP A 96 -25.19 -4.97 -11.22
CA TRP A 96 -24.03 -5.33 -12.03
C TRP A 96 -22.94 -4.29 -11.92
N LYS A 97 -21.71 -4.75 -11.77
CA LYS A 97 -20.50 -3.92 -11.84
C LYS A 97 -19.45 -4.67 -12.65
N SER A 98 -18.94 -4.03 -13.69
CA SER A 98 -17.90 -4.58 -14.55
C SER A 98 -16.58 -3.86 -14.30
N HIS A 99 -15.48 -4.52 -14.61
CA HIS A 99 -14.12 -4.01 -14.52
C HIS A 99 -13.43 -4.32 -15.84
N ILE A 100 -12.99 -3.32 -16.58
CA ILE A 100 -12.38 -3.49 -17.91
C ILE A 100 -11.10 -2.65 -17.96
N GLY A 101 -10.00 -3.25 -18.37
CA GLY A 101 -8.70 -2.58 -18.48
C GLY A 101 -7.68 -3.08 -17.48
N ILE A 102 -6.84 -2.18 -16.97
CA ILE A 102 -5.84 -2.49 -15.95
C ILE A 102 -6.44 -2.15 -14.58
N THR A 103 -6.86 -3.17 -13.87
CA THR A 103 -7.63 -3.03 -12.63
C THR A 103 -7.35 -4.19 -11.68
N SER A 104 -7.93 -4.13 -10.49
CA SER A 104 -7.87 -5.21 -9.50
C SER A 104 -9.27 -5.58 -9.02
N MET A 105 -9.42 -6.83 -8.61
CA MET A 105 -10.54 -7.32 -7.81
C MET A 105 -9.98 -8.01 -6.56
N SER A 106 -10.74 -8.07 -5.48
CA SER A 106 -10.31 -8.73 -4.26
C SER A 106 -11.13 -9.98 -4.00
N PHE A 107 -10.45 -11.07 -3.70
CA PHE A 107 -11.06 -12.35 -3.34
C PHE A 107 -10.70 -12.70 -1.88
N SER A 108 -9.51 -13.24 -1.65
CA SER A 108 -8.99 -13.57 -0.34
C SER A 108 -7.48 -13.40 -0.32
N PRO A 109 -6.86 -13.09 0.83
CA PRO A 109 -5.40 -13.13 0.96
C PRO A 109 -4.78 -14.45 0.52
N TYR A 110 -5.50 -15.56 0.69
CA TYR A 110 -5.00 -16.90 0.30
C TYR A 110 -5.22 -17.24 -1.17
N THR A 111 -6.04 -16.51 -1.90
CA THR A 111 -6.33 -16.75 -3.33
C THR A 111 -5.75 -15.68 -4.22
N TYR A 112 -6.45 -14.56 -4.35
CA TYR A 112 -6.09 -13.44 -5.19
C TYR A 112 -6.27 -12.12 -4.45
N SER A 113 -5.18 -11.40 -4.23
CA SER A 113 -5.19 -10.14 -3.51
C SER A 113 -3.98 -9.27 -3.83
N GLY A 114 -4.21 -7.97 -4.01
CA GLY A 114 -3.13 -6.97 -4.13
C GLY A 114 -2.40 -6.97 -5.48
N ILE A 115 -2.88 -7.68 -6.50
CA ILE A 115 -2.34 -7.67 -7.87
C ILE A 115 -3.34 -7.02 -8.82
N ASN A 116 -2.84 -6.25 -9.79
CA ASN A 116 -3.63 -5.79 -10.92
C ASN A 116 -3.65 -6.86 -12.02
N PHE A 117 -4.73 -6.89 -12.79
CA PHE A 117 -4.81 -7.65 -14.04
C PHE A 117 -5.15 -6.71 -15.20
N THR A 118 -4.67 -7.05 -16.39
CA THR A 118 -5.10 -6.43 -17.63
C THR A 118 -6.11 -7.34 -18.29
N GLY A 119 -7.38 -6.97 -18.24
CA GLY A 119 -8.45 -7.86 -18.71
C GLY A 119 -9.84 -7.35 -18.39
N ALA A 120 -10.72 -8.27 -18.06
CA ALA A 120 -12.10 -7.96 -17.68
C ALA A 120 -12.54 -8.72 -16.43
N GLY A 121 -13.40 -8.09 -15.66
CA GLY A 121 -14.04 -8.67 -14.47
C GLY A 121 -15.50 -8.25 -14.37
N LEU A 122 -16.29 -9.03 -13.65
CA LEU A 122 -17.71 -8.83 -13.46
C LEU A 122 -18.11 -9.17 -12.04
N GLU A 123 -18.91 -8.32 -11.43
CA GLU A 123 -19.59 -8.57 -10.16
C GLU A 123 -21.11 -8.46 -10.36
N TYR A 124 -21.84 -9.40 -9.79
CA TYR A 124 -23.30 -9.39 -9.79
C TYR A 124 -23.80 -9.68 -8.38
N THR A 125 -24.56 -8.76 -7.80
CA THR A 125 -24.97 -8.82 -6.38
C THR A 125 -26.49 -8.83 -6.24
N PRO A 126 -27.20 -9.94 -6.60
CA PRO A 126 -28.63 -10.08 -6.38
C PRO A 126 -28.92 -10.43 -4.92
N ASP A 127 -29.66 -9.55 -4.22
CA ASP A 127 -30.19 -9.75 -2.86
C ASP A 127 -29.24 -10.43 -1.87
N LYS A 128 -29.36 -11.77 -1.72
CA LYS A 128 -28.56 -12.57 -0.77
C LYS A 128 -27.33 -13.21 -1.39
N TRP A 129 -27.16 -13.12 -2.71
CA TRP A 129 -26.06 -13.71 -3.43
C TRP A 129 -25.12 -12.64 -3.96
N ALA A 130 -23.86 -12.97 -4.07
CA ALA A 130 -22.89 -12.19 -4.82
C ALA A 130 -22.04 -13.14 -5.65
N PHE A 131 -21.85 -12.79 -6.91
CA PHE A 131 -21.00 -13.50 -7.86
C PHE A 131 -19.93 -12.56 -8.36
N LYS A 132 -18.71 -13.02 -8.47
CA LYS A 132 -17.60 -12.25 -9.02
C LYS A 132 -16.74 -13.16 -9.89
N ALA A 133 -16.27 -12.64 -11.01
CA ALA A 133 -15.36 -13.35 -11.90
C ALA A 133 -14.43 -12.36 -12.59
N PHE A 134 -13.23 -12.79 -12.89
CA PHE A 134 -12.31 -12.03 -13.73
C PHE A 134 -11.43 -12.96 -14.56
N GLY A 135 -10.89 -12.41 -15.65
CA GLY A 135 -9.88 -13.04 -16.47
C GLY A 135 -8.97 -11.99 -17.09
N GLY A 136 -7.67 -12.26 -17.12
CA GLY A 136 -6.71 -11.33 -17.68
C GLY A 136 -5.26 -11.68 -17.39
N ARG A 137 -4.38 -10.84 -17.90
CA ARG A 137 -2.95 -10.96 -17.70
C ARG A 137 -2.56 -10.34 -16.36
N LEU A 138 -1.95 -11.14 -15.47
CA LEU A 138 -1.50 -10.72 -14.15
C LEU A 138 -0.07 -10.16 -14.19
N LYS A 139 0.76 -10.61 -15.12
CA LYS A 139 2.16 -10.24 -15.21
C LYS A 139 2.57 -10.12 -16.68
N LYS A 140 3.33 -9.09 -17.01
CA LYS A 140 3.89 -8.89 -18.36
C LYS A 140 5.17 -9.73 -18.50
N ALA A 141 5.44 -10.24 -19.70
CA ALA A 141 6.75 -10.79 -20.04
C ALA A 141 7.81 -9.68 -20.00
N ILE A 142 8.99 -10.01 -19.46
CA ILE A 142 10.19 -9.16 -19.49
C ILE A 142 11.32 -10.00 -20.06
N GLU A 143 11.82 -9.58 -21.21
CA GLU A 143 12.99 -10.19 -21.86
C GLU A 143 14.28 -9.79 -21.14
N PHE A 144 15.30 -10.62 -21.32
CA PHE A 144 16.65 -10.28 -20.90
C PHE A 144 17.21 -9.17 -21.81
N ASP A 145 17.67 -8.10 -21.20
CA ASP A 145 18.31 -6.99 -21.88
C ASP A 145 19.76 -6.90 -21.39
N SER A 146 20.70 -7.27 -22.26
CA SER A 146 22.13 -7.22 -21.97
C SER A 146 22.68 -5.79 -21.88
N ASP A 147 22.00 -4.83 -22.50
CA ASP A 147 22.45 -3.44 -22.61
C ASP A 147 21.84 -2.55 -21.50
N ALA A 148 20.91 -3.09 -20.73
CA ALA A 148 20.35 -2.37 -19.60
C ALA A 148 21.33 -2.34 -18.43
N ASN A 149 21.73 -1.14 -18.02
CA ASN A 149 22.45 -0.93 -16.75
C ASN A 149 21.64 -1.38 -15.51
N ASN A 150 20.41 -1.83 -15.72
CA ASN A 150 19.49 -2.34 -14.72
C ASN A 150 19.32 -3.83 -14.93
N ILE A 151 19.52 -4.63 -13.90
CA ILE A 151 19.26 -6.07 -13.88
C ILE A 151 17.73 -6.25 -13.92
N ASN A 152 17.18 -6.24 -15.13
CA ASN A 152 15.78 -6.57 -15.36
C ASN A 152 15.55 -8.04 -14.99
N THR A 153 14.69 -8.27 -14.03
CA THR A 153 14.31 -9.64 -13.65
C THR A 153 13.48 -10.25 -14.79
N VAL A 154 14.09 -11.10 -15.58
CA VAL A 154 13.40 -11.85 -16.65
C VAL A 154 12.17 -12.55 -16.11
N SER A 155 11.07 -12.47 -16.81
CA SER A 155 9.83 -13.08 -16.35
C SER A 155 8.89 -13.49 -17.48
N TYR A 156 8.24 -14.64 -17.32
CA TYR A 156 7.16 -15.06 -18.19
C TYR A 156 5.91 -14.18 -18.04
N SER A 157 5.15 -14.08 -19.14
CA SER A 157 3.78 -13.54 -19.08
C SER A 157 2.88 -14.51 -18.29
N ARG A 158 2.10 -13.97 -17.33
CA ARG A 158 1.19 -14.75 -16.50
C ARG A 158 -0.25 -14.39 -16.78
N MET A 159 -1.07 -15.40 -17.08
CA MET A 159 -2.52 -15.27 -17.18
C MET A 159 -3.18 -15.73 -15.88
N GLY A 160 -4.32 -15.13 -15.54
CA GLY A 160 -5.06 -15.48 -14.34
C GLY A 160 -6.57 -15.36 -14.52
N PHE A 161 -7.30 -16.21 -13.80
CA PHE A 161 -8.76 -16.28 -13.77
C PHE A 161 -9.23 -16.47 -12.35
N GLY A 162 -10.29 -15.79 -11.97
CA GLY A 162 -10.91 -15.94 -10.67
C GLY A 162 -12.43 -16.05 -10.78
N PHE A 163 -13.01 -16.86 -9.91
CA PHE A 163 -14.45 -16.96 -9.72
C PHE A 163 -14.77 -17.01 -8.24
N GLY A 164 -15.80 -16.31 -7.82
CA GLY A 164 -16.30 -16.32 -6.45
C GLY A 164 -17.82 -16.30 -6.42
N THR A 165 -18.39 -17.06 -5.50
CA THR A 165 -19.81 -17.00 -5.15
C THR A 165 -19.98 -16.88 -3.67
N GLU A 166 -20.79 -15.93 -3.22
CA GLU A 166 -21.05 -15.66 -1.81
C GLU A 166 -22.56 -15.68 -1.55
N TYR A 167 -22.93 -16.34 -0.47
CA TYR A 167 -24.28 -16.28 0.08
C TYR A 167 -24.27 -15.44 1.37
N LYS A 168 -25.11 -14.42 1.43
CA LYS A 168 -25.29 -13.48 2.56
C LYS A 168 -26.60 -13.74 3.27
N GLY A 169 -26.61 -14.64 4.25
CA GLY A 169 -27.74 -14.84 5.14
C GLY A 169 -27.79 -13.79 6.25
N LYS A 170 -28.88 -13.78 7.02
CA LYS A 170 -29.03 -12.86 8.17
C LYS A 170 -28.09 -13.19 9.33
N THR A 171 -27.84 -14.48 9.55
CA THR A 171 -27.04 -15.00 10.69
C THR A 171 -25.78 -15.71 10.24
N PHE A 172 -25.74 -16.19 9.02
CA PHE A 172 -24.57 -16.85 8.44
C PHE A 172 -24.35 -16.44 6.99
N GLY A 173 -23.12 -16.54 6.55
CA GLY A 173 -22.71 -16.34 5.16
C GLY A 173 -21.64 -17.35 4.80
N THR A 174 -21.52 -17.67 3.53
CA THR A 174 -20.46 -18.52 3.00
C THR A 174 -20.01 -18.04 1.63
N GLU A 175 -18.73 -18.16 1.33
CA GLU A 175 -18.13 -17.77 0.06
C GLU A 175 -17.21 -18.87 -0.44
N LEU A 176 -17.42 -19.31 -1.67
CA LEU A 176 -16.54 -20.22 -2.41
C LEU A 176 -15.74 -19.40 -3.41
N LEU A 177 -14.41 -19.57 -3.42
CA LEU A 177 -13.48 -18.86 -4.27
C LEU A 177 -12.63 -19.87 -5.05
N LEU A 178 -12.48 -19.61 -6.33
CA LEU A 178 -11.61 -20.36 -7.24
C LEU A 178 -10.66 -19.37 -7.91
N PHE A 179 -9.39 -19.71 -7.94
CA PHE A 179 -8.36 -18.92 -8.61
C PHE A 179 -7.44 -19.83 -9.39
N LYS A 180 -7.15 -19.47 -10.63
CA LYS A 180 -6.21 -20.14 -11.51
C LYS A 180 -5.25 -19.14 -12.10
N ALA A 181 -3.95 -19.45 -12.11
CA ALA A 181 -2.95 -18.67 -12.85
C ALA A 181 -1.89 -19.59 -13.43
N TYR A 182 -1.38 -19.23 -14.60
CA TYR A 182 -0.30 -19.95 -15.25
C TYR A 182 0.61 -19.03 -16.06
N ASP A 183 1.87 -19.39 -16.11
CA ASP A 183 2.88 -18.73 -16.93
C ASP A 183 2.85 -19.28 -18.36
N ASN A 184 3.03 -18.40 -19.35
CA ASN A 184 3.15 -18.80 -20.75
C ASN A 184 4.63 -18.99 -21.13
N PRO A 185 5.12 -20.24 -21.31
CA PRO A 185 6.52 -20.49 -21.65
C PRO A 185 6.95 -19.87 -22.99
N GLY A 186 6.01 -19.74 -23.94
CA GLY A 186 6.26 -19.13 -25.25
C GLY A 186 6.26 -17.61 -25.26
N SER A 187 6.24 -16.96 -24.08
CA SER A 187 6.19 -15.49 -23.99
C SER A 187 7.57 -14.84 -23.95
N LEU A 188 8.65 -15.60 -23.95
CA LEU A 188 10.04 -15.15 -24.06
C LEU A 188 10.64 -15.69 -25.37
N ASP A 189 11.35 -14.84 -26.10
CA ASP A 189 11.99 -15.23 -27.39
C ASP A 189 13.22 -16.12 -27.17
N PHE A 190 13.90 -15.96 -26.01
CA PHE A 190 15.03 -16.79 -25.64
C PHE A 190 14.73 -17.62 -24.41
N TYR A 191 14.83 -18.94 -24.56
CA TYR A 191 14.87 -19.85 -23.42
C TYR A 191 16.25 -19.78 -22.76
N HIS A 192 16.32 -19.09 -21.64
CA HIS A 192 17.53 -19.14 -20.82
C HIS A 192 17.51 -20.40 -19.98
N ASN A 193 18.57 -21.19 -20.06
CA ASN A 193 18.83 -22.35 -19.17
C ASN A 193 19.11 -21.87 -17.73
N ASN A 194 18.28 -21.00 -17.21
CA ASN A 194 18.34 -20.55 -15.83
C ASN A 194 17.40 -21.44 -15.01
N PRO A 195 17.93 -22.31 -14.11
CA PRO A 195 17.11 -23.20 -13.29
C PRO A 195 16.17 -22.46 -12.35
N GLU A 196 16.40 -21.18 -12.11
CA GLU A 196 15.53 -20.33 -11.29
C GLU A 196 14.34 -19.75 -12.07
N LEU A 197 14.44 -19.70 -13.42
CA LEU A 197 13.39 -19.19 -14.29
C LEU A 197 12.50 -20.33 -14.78
N THR A 198 11.56 -20.76 -13.97
CA THR A 198 10.59 -21.80 -14.30
C THR A 198 9.21 -21.23 -14.58
N ALA A 199 8.52 -21.77 -15.58
CA ALA A 199 7.12 -21.44 -15.85
C ALA A 199 6.20 -22.21 -14.89
N LYS A 200 5.34 -21.49 -14.18
CA LYS A 200 4.54 -22.02 -13.07
C LYS A 200 3.07 -22.13 -13.43
N ASP A 201 2.38 -23.06 -12.81
CA ASP A 201 0.93 -23.23 -12.85
C ASP A 201 0.39 -23.35 -11.41
N ASN A 202 -0.67 -22.63 -11.09
CA ASN A 202 -1.25 -22.62 -9.76
C ASN A 202 -2.78 -22.59 -9.80
N MET A 203 -3.39 -23.41 -9.00
CA MET A 203 -4.82 -23.37 -8.74
C MET A 203 -5.09 -23.32 -7.24
N VAL A 204 -5.95 -22.41 -6.83
CA VAL A 204 -6.35 -22.25 -5.43
C VAL A 204 -7.87 -22.32 -5.30
N ILE A 205 -8.32 -23.09 -4.33
CA ILE A 205 -9.72 -23.19 -3.94
C ILE A 205 -9.82 -22.73 -2.50
N SER A 206 -10.74 -21.83 -2.17
CA SER A 206 -10.98 -21.38 -0.81
C SER A 206 -12.47 -21.40 -0.49
N LEU A 207 -12.78 -21.81 0.73
CA LEU A 207 -14.11 -21.76 1.32
C LEU A 207 -14.06 -20.90 2.58
N LYS A 208 -14.88 -19.85 2.60
CA LYS A 208 -15.06 -18.98 3.77
C LYS A 208 -16.46 -19.20 4.37
N GLY A 209 -16.52 -19.07 5.68
CA GLY A 209 -17.77 -19.05 6.42
C GLY A 209 -17.76 -17.96 7.48
N ASN A 210 -18.90 -17.32 7.69
CA ASN A 210 -19.11 -16.41 8.80
C ASN A 210 -20.47 -16.68 9.45
N ALA A 211 -20.54 -16.52 10.78
CA ALA A 211 -21.77 -16.64 11.52
C ALA A 211 -21.84 -15.59 12.64
N SER A 212 -23.02 -15.01 12.85
CA SER A 212 -23.30 -14.07 13.91
C SER A 212 -24.36 -14.65 14.84
N LEU A 213 -23.96 -14.97 16.08
CA LEU A 213 -24.81 -15.59 17.07
C LEU A 213 -25.14 -14.57 18.18
N PHE A 214 -26.40 -14.54 18.60
CA PHE A 214 -26.88 -13.69 19.72
C PHE A 214 -26.50 -12.20 19.58
N LYS A 215 -26.18 -11.70 18.38
CA LYS A 215 -25.72 -10.32 18.08
C LYS A 215 -24.41 -9.90 18.77
N VAL A 216 -23.84 -10.73 19.62
CA VAL A 216 -22.62 -10.44 20.40
C VAL A 216 -21.44 -11.34 20.03
N LEU A 217 -21.70 -12.47 19.40
CA LEU A 217 -20.68 -13.44 19.03
C LEU A 217 -20.59 -13.55 17.50
N ARG A 218 -19.39 -13.39 16.95
CA ARG A 218 -19.11 -13.54 15.52
C ARG A 218 -18.04 -14.59 15.34
N LEU A 219 -18.33 -15.57 14.51
CA LEU A 219 -17.40 -16.60 14.04
C LEU A 219 -17.05 -16.32 12.59
N ASN A 220 -15.76 -16.36 12.22
CA ASN A 220 -15.30 -16.37 10.84
C ASN A 220 -14.29 -17.52 10.68
N ALA A 221 -14.33 -18.16 9.54
CA ALA A 221 -13.37 -19.22 9.20
C ALA A 221 -13.10 -19.19 7.69
N GLU A 222 -11.88 -19.52 7.30
CA GLU A 222 -11.49 -19.75 5.92
C GLU A 222 -10.53 -20.93 5.85
N ILE A 223 -10.73 -21.78 4.86
CA ILE A 223 -9.79 -22.83 4.46
C ILE A 223 -9.50 -22.67 2.98
N ALA A 224 -8.23 -22.69 2.62
CA ALA A 224 -7.76 -22.61 1.24
C ALA A 224 -6.78 -23.74 0.94
N SER A 225 -6.88 -24.31 -0.26
CA SER A 225 -5.97 -25.34 -0.77
C SER A 225 -5.36 -24.84 -2.07
N SER A 226 -4.03 -24.80 -2.12
CA SER A 226 -3.24 -24.42 -3.30
C SER A 226 -2.56 -25.64 -3.90
N ILE A 227 -2.76 -25.83 -5.20
CA ILE A 227 -2.04 -26.80 -6.03
C ILE A 227 -1.09 -25.97 -6.89
N LEU A 228 0.21 -26.16 -6.69
CA LEU A 228 1.27 -25.43 -7.39
C LEU A 228 2.17 -26.39 -8.15
N THR A 229 2.28 -26.21 -9.46
CA THR A 229 3.30 -26.82 -10.28
C THR A 229 4.41 -25.78 -10.50
N ARG A 230 5.61 -26.07 -9.99
CA ARG A 230 6.74 -25.11 -9.99
C ARG A 230 7.43 -24.99 -11.34
N ASP A 231 7.37 -26.06 -12.14
CA ASP A 231 7.89 -26.11 -13.50
C ASP A 231 6.96 -26.95 -14.39
N ILE A 232 6.19 -26.30 -15.25
CA ILE A 232 5.26 -26.98 -16.15
C ILE A 232 5.96 -27.74 -17.28
N LEU A 233 7.24 -27.46 -17.52
CA LEU A 233 8.06 -28.13 -18.54
C LEU A 233 8.78 -29.39 -18.00
N ALA A 234 8.72 -29.64 -16.69
CA ALA A 234 9.28 -30.85 -16.11
C ALA A 234 8.52 -32.10 -16.56
N ASP A 235 9.20 -33.25 -16.54
CA ASP A 235 8.64 -34.55 -16.96
C ASP A 235 7.30 -34.82 -16.28
N GLN A 236 6.32 -35.23 -17.09
CA GLN A 236 5.00 -35.56 -16.61
C GLN A 236 5.03 -36.84 -15.77
N SER A 237 4.58 -36.76 -14.53
CA SER A 237 4.26 -37.92 -13.72
C SER A 237 2.93 -38.49 -14.21
N SER A 238 2.90 -39.77 -14.54
CA SER A 238 1.85 -40.44 -15.31
C SER A 238 0.43 -40.43 -14.74
N ASN A 239 0.16 -39.84 -13.57
CA ASN A 239 -1.15 -39.99 -12.88
C ASN A 239 -1.63 -38.75 -12.09
N ALA A 240 -1.16 -37.56 -12.32
CA ALA A 240 -1.55 -36.41 -11.50
C ALA A 240 -2.43 -35.40 -12.25
N ALA A 241 -3.63 -35.83 -12.68
CA ALA A 241 -4.67 -34.87 -13.05
C ALA A 241 -5.50 -34.54 -11.81
N PHE A 242 -5.42 -33.29 -11.33
CA PHE A 242 -6.24 -32.80 -10.23
C PHE A 242 -7.50 -32.13 -10.77
N LEU A 243 -8.63 -32.30 -10.07
CA LEU A 243 -9.90 -31.60 -10.37
C LEU A 243 -10.37 -31.73 -11.82
N GLY A 244 -10.42 -32.96 -12.35
CA GLY A 244 -10.96 -33.23 -13.67
C GLY A 244 -10.11 -32.69 -14.83
N GLY A 245 -8.80 -32.57 -14.63
CA GLY A 245 -7.86 -32.11 -15.67
C GLY A 245 -7.61 -30.60 -15.70
N LEU A 246 -8.18 -29.83 -14.78
CA LEU A 246 -7.91 -28.38 -14.66
C LEU A 246 -6.47 -28.08 -14.23
N VAL A 247 -5.80 -29.04 -13.58
CA VAL A 247 -4.36 -28.98 -13.25
C VAL A 247 -3.72 -30.27 -13.72
N GLN A 248 -2.77 -30.14 -14.66
CA GLN A 248 -1.89 -31.24 -15.05
C GLN A 248 -0.69 -31.24 -14.09
N GLY A 249 -0.64 -32.23 -13.22
CA GLY A 249 0.46 -32.39 -12.28
C GLY A 249 1.67 -33.07 -12.91
N ASN A 250 2.85 -32.71 -12.41
CA ASN A 250 4.10 -33.39 -12.70
C ASN A 250 4.89 -33.57 -11.39
N ARG A 251 6.13 -34.02 -11.45
CA ARG A 251 6.98 -34.27 -10.27
C ARG A 251 7.23 -32.99 -9.41
N THR A 252 7.00 -31.80 -9.97
CA THR A 252 7.19 -30.52 -9.27
C THR A 252 5.88 -29.98 -8.66
N THR A 253 4.77 -30.74 -8.78
CA THR A 253 3.47 -30.33 -8.27
C THR A 253 3.35 -30.64 -6.79
N THR A 254 2.98 -29.63 -6.03
CA THR A 254 2.73 -29.72 -4.58
C THR A 254 1.35 -29.22 -4.24
N THR A 255 0.74 -29.81 -3.20
CA THR A 255 -0.55 -29.34 -2.64
C THR A 255 -0.34 -28.89 -1.21
N SER A 256 -0.74 -27.67 -0.90
CA SER A 256 -0.56 -27.07 0.41
C SER A 256 -1.83 -26.36 0.88
N GLN A 257 -1.99 -26.21 2.18
CA GLN A 257 -3.19 -25.66 2.80
C GLN A 257 -2.89 -24.41 3.64
N ALA A 258 -3.84 -23.49 3.66
CA ALA A 258 -3.87 -22.37 4.57
C ALA A 258 -5.27 -22.25 5.19
N TYR A 259 -5.33 -21.96 6.48
CA TYR A 259 -6.60 -21.75 7.16
C TYR A 259 -6.50 -20.75 8.29
N ASN A 260 -7.60 -20.06 8.51
CA ASN A 260 -7.78 -19.21 9.67
C ASN A 260 -9.18 -19.43 10.26
N ALA A 261 -9.28 -19.17 11.54
CA ALA A 261 -10.55 -19.10 12.25
C ALA A 261 -10.48 -17.99 13.29
N SER A 262 -11.56 -17.23 13.46
CA SER A 262 -11.68 -16.24 14.53
C SER A 262 -13.03 -16.35 15.22
N LEU A 263 -13.01 -16.13 16.54
CA LEU A 263 -14.19 -16.03 17.38
C LEU A 263 -14.12 -14.70 18.12
N ASP A 264 -15.05 -13.79 17.81
CA ASP A 264 -15.11 -12.46 18.36
C ASP A 264 -16.36 -12.31 19.22
N TYR A 265 -16.18 -11.94 20.48
CA TYR A 265 -17.23 -11.56 21.40
C TYR A 265 -17.20 -10.06 21.61
N ARG A 266 -18.32 -9.37 21.43
CA ARG A 266 -18.45 -7.94 21.67
C ARG A 266 -19.71 -7.63 22.45
N TYR A 267 -19.53 -6.92 23.57
CA TYR A 267 -20.62 -6.48 24.40
C TYR A 267 -20.38 -5.06 24.90
N LYS A 268 -21.29 -4.14 24.56
CA LYS A 268 -21.23 -2.70 24.94
C LYS A 268 -19.86 -2.08 24.64
N THR A 269 -19.05 -1.88 25.66
CA THR A 269 -17.79 -1.14 25.64
C THR A 269 -16.54 -2.02 25.62
N TYR A 270 -16.72 -3.33 25.64
CA TYR A 270 -15.60 -4.26 25.58
C TYR A 270 -15.84 -5.38 24.56
N GLY A 271 -14.77 -5.88 24.05
CA GLY A 271 -14.76 -7.04 23.17
C GLY A 271 -13.52 -7.86 23.40
N VAL A 272 -13.59 -9.12 23.08
CA VAL A 272 -12.44 -10.02 23.04
C VAL A 272 -12.62 -10.96 21.85
N GLY A 273 -11.56 -11.10 21.06
CA GLY A 273 -11.49 -12.05 19.96
C GLY A 273 -10.36 -13.05 20.19
N VAL A 274 -10.50 -14.22 19.63
CA VAL A 274 -9.41 -15.21 19.51
C VAL A 274 -9.30 -15.55 18.03
N LYS A 275 -8.07 -15.50 17.49
CA LYS A 275 -7.80 -15.87 16.10
C LYS A 275 -6.73 -16.95 16.07
N TYR A 276 -6.95 -17.96 15.28
CA TYR A 276 -5.99 -18.97 14.89
C TYR A 276 -5.74 -18.88 13.38
N GLU A 277 -4.48 -18.95 12.96
CA GLU A 277 -4.08 -18.93 11.56
C GLU A 277 -2.91 -19.87 11.35
N ARG A 278 -2.99 -20.68 10.31
CA ARG A 278 -1.89 -21.56 9.90
C ARG A 278 -1.76 -21.55 8.39
N ILE A 279 -0.54 -21.37 7.92
CA ILE A 279 -0.18 -21.39 6.51
C ILE A 279 0.96 -22.39 6.35
N ALA A 280 0.74 -23.42 5.55
CA ALA A 280 1.74 -24.47 5.34
C ALA A 280 3.03 -23.91 4.70
N PRO A 281 4.21 -24.54 4.94
CA PRO A 281 5.50 -24.07 4.43
C PRO A 281 5.55 -23.85 2.91
N ASP A 282 4.92 -24.73 2.14
CA ASP A 282 4.91 -24.68 0.67
C ASP A 282 3.68 -23.96 0.10
N TYR A 283 2.85 -23.36 0.94
CA TYR A 283 1.69 -22.65 0.46
C TYR A 283 2.10 -21.43 -0.37
N THR A 284 1.65 -21.37 -1.61
CA THR A 284 1.93 -20.28 -2.52
C THR A 284 0.70 -20.01 -3.36
N THR A 285 0.37 -18.74 -3.56
CA THR A 285 -0.57 -18.31 -4.59
C THR A 285 0.11 -17.39 -5.57
N LEU A 286 -0.07 -17.64 -6.86
CA LEU A 286 0.37 -16.73 -7.92
C LEU A 286 -0.56 -15.51 -8.05
N GLY A 287 -1.59 -15.44 -7.24
CA GLY A 287 -2.54 -14.32 -7.11
C GLY A 287 -2.13 -13.26 -6.08
N ALA A 288 -0.93 -13.32 -5.52
CA ALA A 288 -0.37 -12.31 -4.63
C ALA A 288 1.05 -11.93 -5.07
N VAL A 289 1.44 -10.66 -4.87
CA VAL A 289 2.83 -10.22 -5.16
C VAL A 289 3.80 -10.85 -4.16
N TYR A 290 3.39 -10.87 -2.91
CA TYR A 290 4.14 -11.46 -1.81
C TYR A 290 3.19 -12.27 -0.93
N PHE A 291 3.64 -13.43 -0.49
CA PHE A 291 2.88 -14.29 0.38
C PHE A 291 3.79 -14.87 1.47
N ASN A 292 3.46 -14.59 2.73
CA ASN A 292 4.19 -15.15 3.87
C ASN A 292 3.60 -16.52 4.21
N ASN A 293 4.39 -17.56 4.09
CA ASN A 293 4.02 -18.93 4.41
C ASN A 293 4.86 -19.47 5.57
N ASP A 294 4.69 -20.76 5.90
CA ASP A 294 5.38 -21.44 7.01
C ASP A 294 5.17 -20.72 8.33
N LEU A 295 3.92 -20.43 8.66
CA LEU A 295 3.59 -19.76 9.92
C LEU A 295 2.34 -20.32 10.59
N GLU A 296 2.35 -20.32 11.91
CA GLU A 296 1.20 -20.60 12.76
C GLU A 296 1.10 -19.52 13.84
N ASN A 297 -0.09 -18.91 13.94
CA ASN A 297 -0.39 -17.83 14.84
C ASN A 297 -1.60 -18.16 15.70
N ILE A 298 -1.49 -17.91 17.00
CA ILE A 298 -2.62 -17.89 17.93
C ILE A 298 -2.63 -16.52 18.58
N THR A 299 -3.68 -15.72 18.39
CA THR A 299 -3.77 -14.37 18.96
C THR A 299 -5.05 -14.16 19.73
N VAL A 300 -4.96 -13.35 20.77
CA VAL A 300 -6.10 -12.83 21.54
C VAL A 300 -6.19 -11.33 21.30
N ASN A 301 -7.39 -10.85 21.01
CA ASN A 301 -7.65 -9.50 20.53
C ASN A 301 -8.64 -8.77 21.47
N PRO A 302 -8.20 -8.30 22.67
CA PRO A 302 -9.06 -7.52 23.54
C PRO A 302 -9.23 -6.09 23.04
N SER A 303 -10.42 -5.52 23.24
CA SER A 303 -10.73 -4.13 22.93
C SER A 303 -11.61 -3.54 24.01
N PHE A 304 -11.31 -2.30 24.41
CA PHE A 304 -12.01 -1.59 25.46
C PHE A 304 -12.30 -0.15 25.05
N SER A 305 -13.50 0.31 25.38
CA SER A 305 -13.89 1.70 25.20
C SER A 305 -14.42 2.21 26.54
N LEU A 306 -13.62 3.01 27.23
CA LEU A 306 -13.85 3.43 28.61
C LEU A 306 -14.21 4.91 28.69
N PHE A 307 -14.78 5.34 29.84
CA PHE A 307 -15.09 6.74 30.14
C PHE A 307 -15.92 7.44 29.05
N LYS A 308 -17.01 6.81 28.59
CA LYS A 308 -17.86 7.30 27.49
C LYS A 308 -17.08 7.54 26.20
N ASN A 309 -16.26 6.56 25.80
CA ASN A 309 -15.40 6.56 24.62
C ASN A 309 -14.24 7.57 24.66
N LYS A 310 -13.90 8.13 25.82
CA LYS A 310 -12.73 9.00 25.93
C LYS A 310 -11.40 8.24 25.87
N VAL A 311 -11.41 6.97 26.27
CA VAL A 311 -10.24 6.09 26.21
C VAL A 311 -10.62 4.84 25.43
N ASN A 312 -9.93 4.62 24.33
CA ASN A 312 -10.10 3.44 23.49
C ASN A 312 -8.77 2.68 23.42
N LEU A 313 -8.82 1.42 23.77
CA LEU A 313 -7.69 0.50 23.72
C LEU A 313 -8.07 -0.68 22.84
N SER A 314 -7.25 -0.98 21.86
CA SER A 314 -7.33 -2.21 21.07
C SER A 314 -5.96 -2.89 21.09
N MET A 315 -5.97 -4.19 21.29
CA MET A 315 -4.76 -5.00 21.33
C MET A 315 -4.97 -6.27 20.52
N SER A 316 -3.88 -6.78 19.98
CA SER A 316 -3.79 -8.15 19.47
C SER A 316 -2.46 -8.69 19.99
N THR A 317 -2.48 -9.78 20.72
CA THR A 317 -1.26 -10.40 21.24
C THR A 317 -1.35 -11.91 21.11
N GLY A 318 -0.24 -12.56 20.86
CA GLY A 318 -0.25 -13.99 20.67
C GLY A 318 1.13 -14.58 20.43
N TYR A 319 1.10 -15.79 19.99
CA TYR A 319 2.27 -16.60 19.74
C TYR A 319 2.36 -16.97 18.26
N GLN A 320 3.53 -16.79 17.67
CA GLN A 320 3.84 -17.16 16.31
C GLN A 320 5.00 -18.15 16.29
N ARG A 321 4.88 -19.16 15.46
CA ARG A 321 6.00 -20.06 15.11
C ARG A 321 6.07 -20.30 13.60
N ASN A 322 7.25 -20.59 13.11
CA ASN A 322 7.52 -21.07 11.77
C ASN A 322 8.18 -22.46 11.79
N ASN A 323 8.70 -22.91 10.66
CA ASN A 323 9.31 -24.23 10.47
C ASN A 323 8.35 -25.38 10.89
N LEU A 324 7.12 -25.31 10.38
CA LEU A 324 6.01 -26.20 10.81
C LEU A 324 6.22 -27.66 10.43
N ASN A 325 7.08 -27.95 9.46
CA ASN A 325 7.45 -29.30 9.01
C ASN A 325 8.85 -29.73 9.50
N ALA A 326 9.53 -28.91 10.30
CA ALA A 326 10.88 -29.16 10.85
C ALA A 326 11.94 -29.46 9.78
N GLN A 327 11.82 -28.88 8.58
CA GLN A 327 12.78 -29.07 7.47
C GLN A 327 13.84 -27.97 7.40
N ASN A 328 13.60 -26.82 8.03
CA ASN A 328 14.54 -25.73 8.07
C ASN A 328 15.49 -25.85 9.26
N ALA A 329 16.74 -25.46 9.10
CA ALA A 329 17.74 -25.51 10.16
C ALA A 329 17.45 -24.57 11.34
N SER A 330 16.66 -23.52 11.12
CA SER A 330 16.26 -22.56 12.14
C SER A 330 14.76 -22.56 12.39
N GLU A 331 14.36 -22.61 13.66
CA GLU A 331 12.98 -22.42 14.12
C GLU A 331 12.88 -21.09 14.84
N SER A 332 11.90 -20.27 14.47
CA SER A 332 11.58 -19.02 15.17
C SER A 332 10.27 -19.19 15.94
N LYS A 333 10.33 -18.97 17.24
CA LYS A 333 9.19 -18.91 18.14
C LYS A 333 9.18 -17.56 18.82
N ARG A 334 8.13 -16.78 18.63
CA ARG A 334 8.09 -15.44 19.19
C ARG A 334 6.69 -15.02 19.62
N TRP A 335 6.67 -14.13 20.60
CA TRP A 335 5.46 -13.38 20.91
C TRP A 335 5.28 -12.28 19.86
N ILE A 336 4.07 -12.21 19.32
CA ILE A 336 3.65 -11.16 18.38
C ILE A 336 2.56 -10.33 19.03
N GLY A 337 2.50 -9.05 18.68
CA GLY A 337 1.45 -8.21 19.21
C GLY A 337 1.42 -6.82 18.58
N ASN A 338 0.25 -6.23 18.63
CA ASN A 338 0.04 -4.81 18.42
C ASN A 338 -0.89 -4.27 19.50
N ALA A 339 -0.73 -3.00 19.82
CA ALA A 339 -1.60 -2.29 20.73
C ALA A 339 -1.77 -0.86 20.23
N SER A 340 -2.98 -0.35 20.27
CA SER A 340 -3.31 1.03 19.96
C SER A 340 -4.17 1.59 21.09
N LEU A 341 -3.69 2.69 21.70
CA LEU A 341 -4.41 3.45 22.71
C LEU A 341 -4.67 4.85 22.17
N SER A 342 -5.91 5.28 22.19
CA SER A 342 -6.28 6.68 22.02
C SER A 342 -7.02 7.17 23.26
N ALA A 343 -6.59 8.31 23.82
CA ALA A 343 -7.17 8.87 25.00
C ALA A 343 -7.37 10.38 24.88
N GLN A 344 -8.57 10.86 25.22
CA GLN A 344 -8.84 12.26 25.44
C GLN A 344 -8.70 12.54 26.94
N LEU A 345 -7.52 13.03 27.33
CA LEU A 345 -7.16 13.21 28.75
C LEU A 345 -8.00 14.32 29.39
N ILE A 346 -8.00 15.47 28.76
CA ILE A 346 -8.84 16.63 29.12
C ILE A 346 -9.38 17.30 27.85
N LYS A 347 -10.21 18.32 27.99
CA LYS A 347 -10.69 19.10 26.84
C LYS A 347 -9.51 19.70 26.08
N GLY A 348 -9.39 19.38 24.79
CA GLY A 348 -8.32 19.86 23.92
C GLY A 348 -7.02 19.05 23.99
N MET A 349 -6.90 18.05 24.88
CA MET A 349 -5.69 17.24 25.03
C MET A 349 -5.96 15.77 24.66
N SER A 350 -5.21 15.26 23.71
CA SER A 350 -5.31 13.87 23.25
C SER A 350 -3.94 13.19 23.25
N LEU A 351 -3.96 11.91 23.62
CA LEU A 351 -2.81 11.01 23.62
C LEU A 351 -3.10 9.85 22.67
N SER A 352 -2.14 9.52 21.83
CA SER A 352 -2.16 8.31 21.00
C SER A 352 -0.87 7.53 21.24
N LEU A 353 -0.99 6.23 21.54
CA LEU A 353 0.15 5.32 21.66
C LEU A 353 -0.10 4.14 20.74
N ASN A 354 0.90 3.76 19.96
CA ASN A 354 0.84 2.59 19.10
C ASN A 354 2.11 1.76 19.31
N TYR A 355 1.92 0.47 19.41
CA TYR A 355 2.98 -0.52 19.52
C TYR A 355 2.70 -1.66 18.54
N SER A 356 3.73 -2.15 17.88
CA SER A 356 3.66 -3.36 17.06
C SER A 356 5.02 -4.04 17.04
N ASN A 357 5.04 -5.35 17.27
CA ASN A 357 6.17 -6.23 16.99
C ASN A 357 5.82 -7.32 15.99
N MET A 358 4.73 -7.14 15.26
CA MET A 358 4.37 -8.02 14.14
C MET A 358 5.21 -7.66 12.94
N SER A 359 5.87 -8.65 12.35
CA SER A 359 6.59 -8.46 11.08
C SER A 359 5.62 -7.98 10.01
N SER A 360 5.87 -6.81 9.50
CA SER A 360 5.16 -6.29 8.34
C SER A 360 6.14 -6.12 7.19
N PHE A 361 5.73 -6.58 6.02
CA PHE A 361 6.47 -6.32 4.79
C PHE A 361 5.88 -5.06 4.17
N SER A 362 6.66 -4.01 4.08
CA SER A 362 6.26 -2.84 3.35
C SER A 362 6.99 -2.78 2.01
N ARG A 363 6.25 -2.79 0.93
CA ARG A 363 6.75 -2.44 -0.39
C ARG A 363 6.68 -0.92 -0.50
N ARG A 364 7.82 -0.26 -0.68
CA ARG A 364 7.80 1.14 -1.09
C ARG A 364 7.23 1.23 -2.50
N ASN A 365 6.11 1.91 -2.64
CA ASN A 365 5.57 2.22 -3.96
C ASN A 365 6.32 3.45 -4.51
N PRO A 366 7.09 3.33 -5.58
CA PRO A 366 7.85 4.45 -6.14
C PRO A 366 6.96 5.62 -6.59
N LEU A 367 5.67 5.36 -6.87
CA LEU A 367 4.71 6.42 -7.22
C LEU A 367 4.16 7.17 -6.02
N ALA A 368 4.20 6.59 -4.82
CA ALA A 368 3.74 7.23 -3.60
C ALA A 368 4.79 8.17 -2.98
N ASP A 369 6.06 7.95 -3.28
CA ASP A 369 7.18 8.78 -2.85
C ASP A 369 7.87 9.39 -4.08
N PRO A 370 7.58 10.66 -4.44
CA PRO A 370 8.20 11.32 -5.58
C PRO A 370 9.71 11.56 -5.40
N PHE A 371 10.24 11.30 -4.19
CA PHE A 371 11.66 11.39 -3.88
C PHE A 371 12.38 10.03 -3.92
N TYR A 372 11.64 8.96 -4.17
CA TYR A 372 12.21 7.63 -4.32
C TYR A 372 12.87 7.48 -5.68
N THR A 373 14.17 7.28 -5.69
CA THR A 373 14.92 6.82 -6.85
C THR A 373 15.09 5.32 -6.74
N PRO A 374 14.64 4.51 -7.70
CA PRO A 374 15.04 3.12 -7.76
C PRO A 374 16.54 3.08 -8.10
N LEU A 375 17.39 2.88 -7.12
CA LEU A 375 18.75 2.39 -7.33
C LEU A 375 18.63 0.90 -7.68
N GLY A 376 18.61 0.62 -8.99
CA GLY A 376 18.45 -0.74 -9.46
C GLY A 376 17.05 -1.31 -9.16
N ASP A 377 16.63 -2.24 -9.99
CA ASP A 377 15.30 -2.88 -10.02
C ASP A 377 15.02 -3.81 -8.82
N THR A 378 15.69 -3.60 -7.70
CA THR A 378 15.48 -4.35 -6.47
C THR A 378 14.31 -3.75 -5.71
N LEU A 379 13.21 -4.47 -5.70
CA LEU A 379 12.10 -4.27 -4.79
C LEU A 379 12.64 -4.47 -3.36
N ASN A 380 13.05 -3.39 -2.71
CA ASN A 380 13.53 -3.45 -1.35
C ASN A 380 12.36 -3.74 -0.41
N TYR A 381 12.31 -4.95 0.11
CA TYR A 381 11.38 -5.33 1.16
C TYR A 381 12.02 -5.03 2.51
N TYR A 382 11.41 -4.12 3.27
CA TYR A 382 11.79 -3.88 4.65
C TYR A 382 10.85 -4.65 5.56
N GLN A 383 11.40 -5.51 6.40
CA GLN A 383 10.66 -6.11 7.49
C GLN A 383 10.81 -5.25 8.74
N THR A 384 9.75 -4.58 9.15
CA THR A 384 9.71 -3.90 10.45
C THR A 384 9.43 -4.93 11.53
N SER A 385 10.37 -5.11 12.47
CA SER A 385 10.23 -6.05 13.59
C SER A 385 9.55 -5.43 14.79
N VAL A 386 9.85 -4.16 15.09
CA VAL A 386 9.25 -3.42 16.20
C VAL A 386 8.94 -2.00 15.76
N ASN A 387 7.79 -1.51 16.18
CA ASN A 387 7.41 -0.11 16.02
C ASN A 387 6.69 0.36 17.30
N LEU A 388 7.16 1.43 17.88
CA LEU A 388 6.52 2.10 18.99
C LEU A 388 6.37 3.57 18.63
N SER A 389 5.18 4.12 18.70
CA SER A 389 4.94 5.54 18.48
C SER A 389 4.02 6.14 19.52
N SER A 390 4.30 7.38 19.88
CA SER A 390 3.55 8.17 20.85
C SER A 390 3.31 9.55 20.27
N SER A 391 2.11 10.07 20.44
CA SER A 391 1.73 11.43 20.05
C SER A 391 0.84 12.02 21.13
N LEU A 392 1.28 13.16 21.70
CA LEU A 392 0.53 13.97 22.63
C LEU A 392 0.24 15.31 21.95
N SER A 393 -1.02 15.69 21.89
CA SER A 393 -1.43 16.99 21.36
C SER A 393 -2.30 17.73 22.36
N TYR A 394 -2.09 19.05 22.48
CA TYR A 394 -2.87 19.92 23.35
C TYR A 394 -3.22 21.21 22.62
N SER A 395 -4.51 21.44 22.44
CA SER A 395 -5.05 22.66 21.86
C SER A 395 -5.76 23.49 22.92
N PHE A 396 -5.38 24.76 23.08
CA PHE A 396 -5.87 25.66 24.10
C PHE A 396 -5.99 27.09 23.60
N GLY A 397 -6.56 27.96 24.43
CA GLY A 397 -6.79 29.39 24.11
C GLY A 397 -8.16 29.64 23.49
N GLU A 398 -8.83 30.67 23.94
CA GLU A 398 -10.17 31.07 23.45
C GLU A 398 -10.08 32.11 22.32
N LYS A 399 -9.34 33.19 22.56
CA LYS A 399 -9.18 34.28 21.57
C LYS A 399 -8.05 33.96 20.57
N ILE A 400 -6.93 33.49 21.07
CA ILE A 400 -5.78 33.04 20.27
C ILE A 400 -5.63 31.55 20.50
N LYS A 401 -5.95 30.77 19.49
CA LYS A 401 -5.82 29.31 19.56
C LYS A 401 -4.35 28.94 19.45
N GLN A 402 -3.91 28.08 20.34
CA GLN A 402 -2.56 27.55 20.36
C GLN A 402 -2.62 26.02 20.33
N ALA A 403 -1.66 25.41 19.72
CA ALA A 403 -1.51 23.96 19.73
C ALA A 403 -0.07 23.59 20.03
N MET A 404 0.10 22.66 20.94
CA MET A 404 1.36 21.99 21.24
C MET A 404 1.25 20.53 20.83
N SER A 405 2.32 19.99 20.27
CA SER A 405 2.39 18.55 20.02
C SER A 405 3.79 18.02 20.33
N ALA A 406 3.83 16.84 20.93
CA ALA A 406 5.02 16.06 21.14
C ALA A 406 4.82 14.69 20.51
N THR A 407 5.75 14.28 19.66
CA THR A 407 5.75 12.94 19.08
C THR A 407 7.08 12.26 19.35
N ALA A 408 7.04 10.97 19.63
CA ALA A 408 8.22 10.14 19.75
C ALA A 408 7.93 8.80 19.08
N SER A 409 8.91 8.27 18.35
CA SER A 409 8.81 6.93 17.79
C SER A 409 10.14 6.20 17.87
N TYR A 410 10.03 4.88 18.00
CA TYR A 410 11.10 3.93 17.85
C TYR A 410 10.69 2.89 16.82
N SER A 411 11.55 2.59 15.88
CA SER A 411 11.36 1.48 14.96
C SER A 411 12.65 0.70 14.79
N GLN A 412 12.51 -0.62 14.76
CA GLN A 412 13.58 -1.53 14.37
C GLN A 412 13.15 -2.19 13.07
N SER A 413 14.02 -2.18 12.08
CA SER A 413 13.79 -2.85 10.80
C SER A 413 14.97 -3.76 10.46
N GLN A 414 14.65 -4.88 9.82
CA GLN A 414 15.64 -5.80 9.26
C GLN A 414 15.44 -5.84 7.75
N ASN A 415 16.51 -5.75 6.99
CA ASN A 415 16.44 -5.91 5.54
C ASN A 415 16.62 -7.39 5.20
N ILE A 416 15.58 -8.03 4.65
CA ILE A 416 15.59 -9.47 4.33
C ILE A 416 16.19 -9.74 2.94
N THR A 417 16.19 -8.76 2.04
CA THR A 417 16.59 -8.92 0.64
C THR A 417 17.58 -7.87 0.16
N GLY A 418 17.90 -6.88 1.00
CA GLY A 418 18.84 -5.82 0.66
C GLY A 418 20.26 -6.37 0.56
N ARG A 419 20.87 -6.22 -0.59
CA ARG A 419 22.32 -6.36 -0.68
C ARG A 419 22.96 -5.26 0.16
N LEU A 420 24.10 -5.58 0.78
CA LEU A 420 24.94 -4.62 1.53
C LEU A 420 25.30 -3.35 0.76
N GLU A 421 25.21 -3.38 -0.57
CA GLU A 421 25.34 -2.23 -1.46
C GLU A 421 24.33 -1.10 -1.16
N ASP A 422 23.13 -1.44 -0.68
CA ASP A 422 22.15 -0.43 -0.30
C ASP A 422 22.51 0.30 1.00
N ALA A 423 23.17 -0.38 1.92
CA ALA A 423 23.65 0.24 3.16
C ALA A 423 24.79 1.24 2.88
N ALA A 424 25.66 0.94 1.93
CA ALA A 424 26.73 1.83 1.49
C ALA A 424 26.17 3.13 0.84
N ALA A 425 25.04 3.05 0.15
CA ALA A 425 24.35 4.23 -0.41
C ALA A 425 23.82 5.20 0.68
N PHE A 426 23.60 4.69 1.91
CA PHE A 426 23.25 5.49 3.07
C PHE A 426 24.46 5.94 3.91
N GLY A 427 25.69 5.63 3.46
CA GLY A 427 26.92 6.02 4.13
C GLY A 427 27.40 5.03 5.21
N PHE A 428 26.87 3.81 5.22
CA PHE A 428 27.30 2.76 6.14
C PHE A 428 28.33 1.84 5.45
N ASN A 429 29.55 1.79 5.95
CA ASN A 429 30.55 0.79 5.55
C ASN A 429 30.32 -0.48 6.38
N ILE A 430 29.66 -1.47 5.82
CA ILE A 430 29.43 -2.76 6.48
C ILE A 430 30.32 -3.80 5.82
N GLU A 431 31.21 -4.42 6.59
CA GLU A 431 31.96 -5.60 6.12
C GLU A 431 31.01 -6.79 5.94
N GLN A 432 31.21 -7.47 4.82
CA GLN A 432 30.35 -8.54 4.32
C GLN A 432 30.28 -9.74 5.28
N ASN A 433 29.23 -9.80 6.09
CA ASN A 433 28.81 -11.02 6.77
C ASN A 433 27.30 -11.20 6.52
N ASP A 434 26.89 -12.40 6.12
CA ASP A 434 25.52 -12.82 5.74
C ASP A 434 24.45 -12.73 6.85
N SER A 435 24.66 -11.92 7.88
CA SER A 435 23.72 -11.76 8.98
C SER A 435 22.80 -10.57 8.76
N GLU A 436 21.51 -10.80 9.00
CA GLU A 436 20.48 -9.78 9.06
C GLU A 436 20.90 -8.61 9.95
N VAL A 437 21.07 -7.43 9.38
CA VAL A 437 21.51 -6.24 10.12
C VAL A 437 20.30 -5.46 10.60
N PRO A 438 20.05 -5.38 11.90
CA PRO A 438 18.99 -4.52 12.42
C PRO A 438 19.38 -3.04 12.28
N VAL A 439 18.40 -2.24 11.91
CA VAL A 439 18.48 -0.78 11.88
C VAL A 439 17.53 -0.23 12.93
N ASP A 440 18.07 0.42 13.93
CA ASP A 440 17.30 1.08 14.98
C ASP A 440 17.15 2.57 14.67
N VAL A 441 15.90 3.04 14.67
CA VAL A 441 15.58 4.44 14.37
C VAL A 441 14.73 5.01 15.50
N TYR A 442 15.20 6.11 16.08
CA TYR A 442 14.48 6.89 17.08
C TYR A 442 14.15 8.26 16.50
N THR A 443 12.90 8.68 16.60
CA THR A 443 12.51 10.03 16.20
C THR A 443 11.80 10.74 17.34
N GLY A 444 12.06 12.03 17.47
CA GLY A 444 11.40 12.89 18.42
C GLY A 444 11.10 14.24 17.80
N MET A 445 9.91 14.79 18.05
CA MET A 445 9.54 16.13 17.63
C MET A 445 8.66 16.78 18.70
N PHE A 446 9.00 18.02 19.02
CA PHE A 446 8.13 18.90 19.77
C PHE A 446 7.80 20.11 18.93
N SER A 447 6.54 20.52 18.91
CA SER A 447 6.12 21.70 18.17
C SER A 447 5.10 22.51 18.97
N HIS A 448 5.14 23.83 18.76
CA HIS A 448 4.14 24.77 19.25
C HIS A 448 3.73 25.70 18.12
N SER A 449 2.45 25.92 17.96
CA SER A 449 1.90 26.83 16.96
C SER A 449 0.87 27.77 17.55
N ILE A 450 0.84 28.97 17.05
CA ILE A 450 -0.09 30.04 17.43
C ILE A 450 -0.89 30.41 16.19
N GLN A 451 -2.20 30.30 16.28
CA GLN A 451 -3.10 30.70 15.21
C GLN A 451 -3.29 32.23 15.25
N LEU A 452 -3.11 32.87 14.10
CA LEU A 452 -3.33 34.30 13.96
C LEU A 452 -4.85 34.63 14.08
N PRO A 453 -5.20 35.86 14.53
CA PRO A 453 -6.59 36.28 14.64
C PRO A 453 -7.37 36.07 13.34
N GLU A 454 -8.68 35.84 13.46
CA GLU A 454 -9.60 35.60 12.34
C GLU A 454 -9.24 34.36 11.48
N GLY A 455 -8.31 33.50 11.96
CA GLY A 455 -7.89 32.31 11.22
C GLY A 455 -7.12 32.58 9.93
N LYS A 456 -6.53 33.77 9.82
CA LYS A 456 -5.77 34.20 8.62
C LYS A 456 -4.44 33.47 8.45
N GLY A 457 -3.98 32.75 9.48
CA GLY A 457 -2.74 31.98 9.38
C GLY A 457 -2.30 31.43 10.74
N ALA A 458 -1.08 30.88 10.77
CA ALA A 458 -0.42 30.41 11.96
C ALA A 458 1.08 30.60 11.88
N ILE A 459 1.72 30.76 13.03
CA ILE A 459 3.17 30.76 13.17
C ILE A 459 3.51 29.69 14.19
N GLY A 460 4.55 28.92 13.93
CA GLY A 460 4.98 27.87 14.83
C GLY A 460 6.48 27.65 14.82
N TRP A 461 6.95 26.99 15.85
CA TRP A 461 8.30 26.51 15.96
C TRP A 461 8.30 25.03 16.34
N MET A 462 9.36 24.34 16.01
CA MET A 462 9.56 22.95 16.34
C MET A 462 11.02 22.66 16.67
N VAL A 463 11.24 21.59 17.40
CA VAL A 463 12.54 20.94 17.54
C VAL A 463 12.35 19.50 17.16
N ASN A 464 13.22 18.98 16.32
CA ASN A 464 13.21 17.59 15.89
C ASN A 464 14.56 16.93 16.17
N ALA A 465 14.51 15.64 16.44
CA ALA A 465 15.66 14.77 16.54
C ALA A 465 15.37 13.46 15.80
N ASN A 466 16.35 12.97 15.06
CA ASN A 466 16.30 11.65 14.44
C ASN A 466 17.65 10.97 14.67
N TYR A 467 17.62 9.84 15.37
CA TYR A 467 18.80 9.04 15.67
C TYR A 467 18.66 7.68 15.02
N THR A 468 19.68 7.27 14.28
CA THR A 468 19.72 5.97 13.60
C THR A 468 20.99 5.25 14.04
N ASP A 469 20.84 3.99 14.42
CA ASP A 469 21.95 3.08 14.75
C ASP A 469 21.90 1.86 13.82
N VAL A 470 23.05 1.59 13.19
CA VAL A 470 23.26 0.42 12.35
C VAL A 470 24.56 -0.24 12.80
N LEU A 471 24.48 -1.32 13.57
CA LEU A 471 25.65 -2.05 14.11
C LEU A 471 26.67 -1.17 14.83
N GLY A 472 26.22 -0.17 15.59
CA GLY A 472 27.09 0.75 16.30
C GLY A 472 27.61 1.93 15.47
N SER A 473 27.29 2.00 14.17
CA SER A 473 27.46 3.22 13.38
C SER A 473 26.23 4.10 13.58
N THR A 474 26.45 5.28 14.14
CA THR A 474 25.34 6.14 14.57
C THR A 474 25.24 7.41 13.75
N ASN A 475 23.99 7.83 13.46
CA ASN A 475 23.68 9.11 12.86
C ASN A 475 22.59 9.83 13.69
N LEU A 476 22.90 11.04 14.13
CA LEU A 476 21.97 11.91 14.84
C LEU A 476 21.74 13.19 14.01
N PHE A 477 20.50 13.47 13.66
CA PHE A 477 20.05 14.76 13.13
C PHE A 477 19.24 15.45 14.22
N ILE A 478 19.63 16.65 14.62
CA ILE A 478 18.90 17.42 15.63
C ILE A 478 18.92 18.91 15.28
N GLY A 479 17.78 19.56 15.47
CA GLY A 479 17.73 21.00 15.28
C GLY A 479 16.35 21.63 15.35
N PRO A 480 16.32 22.98 15.37
CA PRO A 480 15.09 23.76 15.36
C PRO A 480 14.50 23.93 13.97
N GLY A 481 13.22 24.24 13.94
CA GLY A 481 12.49 24.65 12.76
C GLY A 481 11.48 25.73 13.07
N LEU A 482 11.18 26.52 12.05
CA LEU A 482 10.15 27.56 12.07
C LEU A 482 9.18 27.30 10.92
N ASN A 483 7.92 27.55 11.15
CA ASN A 483 6.89 27.48 10.13
C ASN A 483 5.92 28.66 10.26
N ALA A 484 5.50 29.16 9.13
CA ALA A 484 4.48 30.20 9.03
C ALA A 484 3.50 29.85 7.92
N SER A 485 2.25 30.08 8.16
CA SER A 485 1.21 29.93 7.15
C SER A 485 0.28 31.12 7.17
N THR A 486 -0.20 31.51 5.99
CA THR A 486 -1.23 32.53 5.88
C THR A 486 -2.18 32.19 4.74
N SER A 487 -3.39 32.70 4.85
CA SER A 487 -4.38 32.62 3.78
C SER A 487 -4.91 34.01 3.49
N VAL A 488 -4.89 34.37 2.23
CA VAL A 488 -5.34 35.69 1.74
C VAL A 488 -6.45 35.50 0.70
N ASN A 489 -7.13 36.58 0.37
CA ASN A 489 -8.19 36.61 -0.63
C ASN A 489 -9.28 35.55 -0.34
N ASP A 490 -9.93 35.66 0.83
CA ASP A 490 -10.97 34.74 1.30
C ASP A 490 -10.55 33.26 1.26
N LYS A 491 -9.31 32.98 1.66
CA LYS A 491 -8.69 31.65 1.67
C LYS A 491 -8.46 31.02 0.28
N LYS A 492 -8.51 31.82 -0.79
CA LYS A 492 -8.23 31.36 -2.15
C LYS A 492 -6.76 31.15 -2.40
N LEU A 493 -5.91 31.95 -1.77
CA LEU A 493 -4.46 31.79 -1.78
C LEU A 493 -3.97 31.45 -0.39
N SER A 494 -3.32 30.31 -0.24
CA SER A 494 -2.65 29.90 0.99
C SER A 494 -1.15 29.82 0.74
N ILE A 495 -0.37 30.38 1.65
CA ILE A 495 1.09 30.41 1.60
C ILE A 495 1.60 29.72 2.85
N ASN A 496 2.50 28.76 2.70
CA ASN A 496 3.18 28.07 3.77
C ASN A 496 4.68 28.21 3.58
N LEU A 497 5.38 28.62 4.62
CA LEU A 497 6.82 28.75 4.66
C LEU A 497 7.37 27.94 5.82
N GLY A 498 8.48 27.26 5.61
CA GLY A 498 9.17 26.51 6.66
C GLY A 498 10.67 26.60 6.48
N ALA A 499 11.38 26.65 7.59
CA ALA A 499 12.82 26.57 7.62
C ALA A 499 13.25 25.66 8.76
N ASN A 500 14.11 24.68 8.48
CA ASN A 500 14.70 23.80 9.49
C ASN A 500 16.21 23.84 9.35
N TYR A 501 16.88 23.95 10.48
CA TYR A 501 18.32 23.82 10.57
C TYR A 501 18.64 22.63 11.46
N ASN A 502 19.39 21.65 10.93
CA ASN A 502 19.77 20.46 11.68
C ASN A 502 21.29 20.29 11.66
N SER A 503 21.84 19.95 12.80
CA SER A 503 23.21 19.43 12.91
C SER A 503 23.17 17.93 12.78
N GLN A 504 24.05 17.38 11.94
CA GLN A 504 24.24 15.94 11.77
C GLN A 504 25.51 15.51 12.46
N PHE A 505 25.39 14.55 13.34
CA PHE A 505 26.51 13.89 14.01
C PHE A 505 26.58 12.45 13.48
N THR A 506 27.79 12.02 13.10
CA THR A 506 28.08 10.64 12.68
C THR A 506 29.10 10.08 13.65
N ASN A 507 28.77 8.99 14.35
CA ASN A 507 29.59 8.40 15.41
C ASN A 507 30.02 9.46 16.46
N GLU A 508 29.03 10.26 16.91
CA GLU A 508 29.18 11.35 17.88
C GLU A 508 29.98 12.56 17.38
N GLU A 509 30.59 12.52 16.20
CA GLU A 509 31.31 13.64 15.62
C GLU A 509 30.41 14.46 14.70
N LEU A 510 30.49 15.79 14.80
CA LEU A 510 29.76 16.69 13.91
C LEU A 510 30.24 16.55 12.47
N SER A 511 29.38 16.07 11.60
CA SER A 511 29.71 15.78 10.20
C SER A 511 29.16 16.81 9.23
N ASN A 512 27.94 17.29 9.46
CA ASN A 512 27.29 18.25 8.55
C ASN A 512 26.32 19.16 9.30
N HIS A 513 26.04 20.31 8.67
CA HIS A 513 24.88 21.14 8.97
C HIS A 513 23.93 21.09 7.78
N VAL A 514 22.65 20.89 8.03
CA VAL A 514 21.62 20.76 6.98
C VAL A 514 20.59 21.86 7.17
N LEU A 515 20.48 22.72 6.17
CA LEU A 515 19.47 23.78 6.12
C LEU A 515 18.42 23.40 5.08
N ASN A 516 17.15 23.36 5.49
CA ASN A 516 16.03 23.09 4.61
C ASN A 516 15.08 24.27 4.60
N PHE A 517 14.76 24.76 3.41
CA PHE A 517 13.66 25.71 3.18
C PHE A 517 12.54 25.03 2.43
N ARG A 518 11.33 25.22 2.91
CA ARG A 518 10.11 24.73 2.27
C ARG A 518 9.17 25.89 1.99
N THR A 519 8.60 25.91 0.81
CA THR A 519 7.56 26.84 0.44
C THR A 519 6.40 26.08 -0.17
N GLY A 520 5.18 26.46 0.18
CA GLY A 520 3.98 25.90 -0.38
C GLY A 520 3.03 27.04 -0.75
N LEU A 521 2.57 27.04 -1.99
CA LEU A 521 1.54 27.94 -2.48
C LEU A 521 0.36 27.12 -2.93
N SER A 522 -0.82 27.38 -2.41
CA SER A 522 -2.08 26.74 -2.85
C SER A 522 -3.03 27.84 -3.32
N TYR A 523 -3.45 27.75 -4.57
CA TYR A 523 -4.33 28.74 -5.19
C TYR A 523 -5.57 28.06 -5.76
N LYS A 524 -6.74 28.60 -5.41
CA LYS A 524 -8.06 28.22 -5.92
C LYS A 524 -8.69 29.41 -6.61
N PRO A 525 -8.54 29.55 -7.93
CA PRO A 525 -9.09 30.68 -8.68
C PRO A 525 -10.62 30.61 -8.77
N ASP A 526 -11.28 31.79 -8.78
CA ASP A 526 -12.73 31.91 -8.92
C ASP A 526 -13.19 32.19 -10.35
N PHE A 527 -12.27 32.28 -11.31
CA PHE A 527 -12.64 32.60 -12.69
C PHE A 527 -13.46 31.48 -13.37
N LEU A 528 -13.48 30.29 -12.77
CA LEU A 528 -14.38 29.22 -13.17
C LEU A 528 -15.66 29.33 -12.33
N ASP A 529 -16.79 29.50 -12.98
CA ASP A 529 -18.08 29.35 -12.31
C ASP A 529 -18.15 27.96 -11.66
N LYS A 530 -18.58 27.91 -10.40
CA LYS A 530 -18.73 26.64 -9.64
C LYS A 530 -19.57 25.61 -10.37
N LYS A 531 -20.42 26.05 -11.29
CA LYS A 531 -21.21 25.20 -12.18
C LYS A 531 -20.34 24.36 -13.11
N TYR A 532 -19.17 24.84 -13.49
CA TYR A 532 -18.25 24.13 -14.41
C TYR A 532 -17.11 23.41 -13.69
N GLY A 533 -17.02 23.55 -12.36
CA GLY A 533 -16.03 22.85 -11.56
C GLY A 533 -15.08 23.77 -10.79
N THR A 534 -14.08 23.17 -10.16
CA THR A 534 -13.08 23.88 -9.35
C THR A 534 -11.68 23.50 -9.78
N LEU A 535 -10.86 24.54 -10.01
CA LEU A 535 -9.43 24.36 -10.26
C LEU A 535 -8.66 24.61 -8.95
N SER A 536 -7.69 23.76 -8.66
CA SER A 536 -6.72 23.99 -7.59
C SER A 536 -5.31 23.81 -8.12
N MET A 537 -4.44 24.72 -7.74
CA MET A 537 -3.03 24.74 -8.09
C MET A 537 -2.20 24.73 -6.83
N ASN A 538 -1.26 23.80 -6.71
CA ASN A 538 -0.33 23.76 -5.59
C ASN A 538 1.10 23.72 -6.14
N LEU A 539 1.91 24.65 -5.66
CA LEU A 539 3.34 24.71 -5.91
C LEU A 539 4.06 24.48 -4.58
N ASN A 540 4.89 23.46 -4.51
CA ASN A 540 5.71 23.18 -3.35
C ASN A 540 7.18 23.21 -3.78
N GLY A 541 7.99 24.00 -3.10
CA GLY A 541 9.43 24.06 -3.26
C GLY A 541 10.12 23.52 -2.01
N ASN A 542 11.15 22.74 -2.19
CA ASN A 542 12.07 22.34 -1.13
C ASN A 542 13.49 22.58 -1.61
N TRP A 543 14.25 23.33 -0.81
CA TRP A 543 15.66 23.53 -1.01
C TRP A 543 16.41 23.03 0.22
N THR A 544 17.30 22.06 0.00
CA THR A 544 18.15 21.47 1.03
C THR A 544 19.58 21.82 0.71
N ASN A 545 20.27 22.41 1.66
CA ASN A 545 21.70 22.69 1.57
C ASN A 545 22.42 21.97 2.71
N ARG A 546 23.38 21.14 2.36
CA ARG A 546 24.23 20.41 3.30
C ARG A 546 25.62 21.05 3.28
N PHE A 547 26.02 21.59 4.39
CA PHE A 547 27.36 22.12 4.64
C PHE A 547 28.17 21.06 5.36
N SER A 548 29.18 20.51 4.66
CA SER A 548 30.09 19.54 5.28
C SER A 548 31.05 20.27 6.21
N VAL A 549 31.27 19.68 7.37
CA VAL A 549 32.32 20.13 8.32
C VAL A 549 33.67 19.47 7.97
N THR A 550 33.63 18.42 7.16
CA THR A 550 34.81 17.70 6.65
C THR A 550 35.24 18.25 5.28
N SER A 551 36.25 17.66 4.68
CA SER A 551 36.73 18.01 3.33
C SER A 551 35.77 17.64 2.18
N ALA A 552 34.62 17.03 2.48
CA ALA A 552 33.63 16.68 1.47
C ALA A 552 32.93 17.94 0.90
N PRO A 553 32.58 17.98 -0.39
CA PRO A 553 31.92 19.12 -1.00
C PRO A 553 30.53 19.36 -0.41
N ASN A 554 30.16 20.63 -0.29
CA ASN A 554 28.79 21.03 0.04
C ASN A 554 27.83 20.57 -1.07
N THR A 555 26.70 20.01 -0.70
CA THR A 555 25.70 19.54 -1.65
C THR A 555 24.40 20.33 -1.52
N GLN A 556 23.75 20.58 -2.64
CA GLN A 556 22.47 21.26 -2.68
C GLN A 556 21.46 20.45 -3.51
N ASN A 557 20.26 20.31 -2.97
CA ASN A 557 19.15 19.69 -3.65
C ASN A 557 17.97 20.66 -3.74
N ILE A 558 17.44 20.83 -4.92
CA ILE A 558 16.23 21.61 -5.18
C ILE A 558 15.18 20.65 -5.72
N THR A 559 14.02 20.63 -5.09
CA THR A 559 12.86 19.92 -5.59
C THR A 559 11.68 20.88 -5.68
N ILE A 560 11.04 20.91 -6.85
CA ILE A 560 9.84 21.70 -7.09
C ILE A 560 8.74 20.74 -7.52
N ILE A 561 7.60 20.79 -6.81
CA ILE A 561 6.44 19.98 -7.11
C ILE A 561 5.29 20.88 -7.50
N VAL A 562 4.75 20.67 -8.69
CA VAL A 562 3.57 21.37 -9.20
C VAL A 562 2.42 20.39 -9.30
N ASN A 563 1.36 20.65 -8.55
CA ASN A 563 0.13 19.88 -8.62
C ASN A 563 -0.99 20.76 -9.18
N LEU A 564 -1.60 20.27 -10.24
CA LEU A 564 -2.81 20.87 -10.81
C LEU A 564 -3.95 19.86 -10.64
N ALA A 565 -5.06 20.28 -10.07
CA ALA A 565 -6.25 19.45 -9.96
C ALA A 565 -7.48 20.23 -10.40
N TYR A 566 -8.25 19.62 -11.27
CA TYR A 566 -9.53 20.14 -11.73
C TYR A 566 -10.62 19.12 -11.38
N GLN A 567 -11.65 19.58 -10.72
CA GLN A 567 -12.80 18.78 -10.32
C GLN A 567 -14.08 19.44 -10.86
N PHE A 568 -14.90 18.67 -11.54
CA PHE A 568 -16.15 19.09 -12.19
C PHE A 568 -17.32 18.20 -11.80
#